data_3510867a5dcb0b95f3533dd972b05c48
#
_entry.id   3510867a5dcb0b95f3533dd972b05c48
#
_cell.length_a   1.000
_cell.length_b   1.000
_cell.length_c   1.000
_cell.angle_alpha   90.00
_cell.angle_beta   90.00
_cell.angle_gamma   90.00
#
_symmetry.space_group_name_H-M   'P 1'
#
loop_
_entity.id
_entity.type
_entity.pdbx_description
1 polymer ?
#
loop_
_entity_poly.entity_id
_entity_poly.type
_entity_poly.pdbx_seq_one_letter_code
_entity_poly.pdbx_strand_id
1 'polypeptide(L)'
;MPDPVAIRVADGVAVITLDNPPVNALSAPVRSGLAAALAEASVDTAVRVIVLAAVGRSWPVGADIHEFGQAPVGPDLPEICAAIADCPKPVIAALHGSALGGGLELALVADFRMAASGTSLGFPEVSLGLLPGAGGTQRLPRLIGAKPALGMMLSGLPIAAERGVELGLIDEVVAGDVTVAAQELAQKLATGLRRLRPGPRPNRLREDPGLCLEAVADARKGLAGPRLP
;
A
#
# COMPACT_ATOMS: atom_id res chain seq x y z
N MET A 1 -15.56 8.28 -20.29
CA MET A 1 -14.34 7.48 -20.13
C MET A 1 -14.74 6.19 -19.43
N PRO A 2 -14.09 5.05 -19.63
CA PRO A 2 -14.37 3.86 -18.86
C PRO A 2 -14.13 4.16 -17.37
N ASP A 3 -14.81 3.40 -16.50
CA ASP A 3 -14.63 3.52 -15.06
C ASP A 3 -13.18 3.11 -14.71
N PRO A 4 -12.40 3.94 -13.97
CA PRO A 4 -11.03 3.64 -13.62
C PRO A 4 -10.88 2.53 -12.56
N VAL A 5 -11.98 2.01 -12.04
CA VAL A 5 -12.00 0.90 -11.09
C VAL A 5 -13.04 -0.10 -11.52
N ALA A 6 -12.63 -1.36 -11.65
CA ALA A 6 -13.50 -2.48 -11.97
C ALA A 6 -13.48 -3.52 -10.84
N ILE A 7 -14.62 -4.16 -10.58
CA ILE A 7 -14.72 -5.29 -9.68
C ILE A 7 -15.18 -6.53 -10.44
N ARG A 8 -14.55 -7.67 -10.17
CA ARG A 8 -14.96 -8.99 -10.68
C ARG A 8 -15.00 -9.97 -9.53
N VAL A 9 -16.11 -10.65 -9.38
CA VAL A 9 -16.28 -11.69 -8.35
C VAL A 9 -16.35 -13.07 -9.02
N ALA A 10 -15.50 -13.98 -8.57
CA ALA A 10 -15.52 -15.39 -8.99
C ALA A 10 -14.95 -16.27 -7.86
N ASP A 11 -15.50 -17.44 -7.64
CA ASP A 11 -14.99 -18.49 -6.74
C ASP A 11 -14.66 -18.01 -5.32
N GLY A 12 -15.46 -17.09 -4.80
CA GLY A 12 -15.27 -16.51 -3.46
C GLY A 12 -14.24 -15.42 -3.38
N VAL A 13 -13.69 -14.94 -4.50
CA VAL A 13 -12.69 -13.89 -4.59
C VAL A 13 -13.26 -12.69 -5.35
N ALA A 14 -13.18 -11.50 -4.76
CA ALA A 14 -13.38 -10.23 -5.44
C ALA A 14 -12.02 -9.67 -5.88
N VAL A 15 -11.85 -9.44 -7.17
CA VAL A 15 -10.68 -8.75 -7.72
C VAL A 15 -11.11 -7.33 -8.07
N ILE A 16 -10.56 -6.34 -7.35
CA ILE A 16 -10.75 -4.92 -7.60
C ILE A 16 -9.52 -4.44 -8.36
N THR A 17 -9.74 -4.00 -9.60
CA THR A 17 -8.66 -3.62 -10.52
C THR A 17 -8.69 -2.12 -10.78
N LEU A 18 -7.55 -1.46 -10.59
CA LEU A 18 -7.33 -0.05 -10.89
C LEU A 18 -6.77 0.09 -12.31
N ASP A 19 -7.38 0.97 -13.11
CA ASP A 19 -6.99 1.26 -14.49
C ASP A 19 -7.08 2.77 -14.76
N ASN A 20 -6.08 3.51 -14.33
CA ASN A 20 -5.98 4.97 -14.51
C ASN A 20 -4.61 5.34 -15.10
N PRO A 21 -4.40 5.08 -16.41
CA PRO A 21 -3.11 5.36 -17.05
C PRO A 21 -2.74 6.85 -16.99
N PRO A 22 -1.43 7.18 -17.04
CA PRO A 22 -0.31 6.26 -17.29
C PRO A 22 0.26 5.57 -16.07
N VAL A 23 -0.06 5.99 -14.83
CA VAL A 23 0.63 5.60 -13.59
C VAL A 23 -0.32 5.23 -12.43
N ASN A 24 -1.59 5.07 -12.74
CA ASN A 24 -2.61 4.73 -11.75
C ASN A 24 -2.66 5.74 -10.58
N ALA A 25 -2.54 7.05 -10.88
CA ALA A 25 -2.68 8.09 -9.87
C ALA A 25 -4.02 7.97 -9.15
N LEU A 26 -4.00 8.13 -7.83
CA LEU A 26 -5.19 8.02 -6.97
C LEU A 26 -6.03 9.31 -7.04
N SER A 27 -6.57 9.59 -8.22
CA SER A 27 -7.49 10.71 -8.48
C SER A 27 -8.84 10.50 -7.81
N ALA A 28 -9.67 11.55 -7.71
CA ALA A 28 -11.00 11.48 -7.11
C ALA A 28 -11.89 10.39 -7.73
N PRO A 29 -11.96 10.19 -9.06
CA PRO A 29 -12.69 9.08 -9.65
C PRO A 29 -12.16 7.70 -9.21
N VAL A 30 -10.83 7.53 -9.13
CA VAL A 30 -10.22 6.27 -8.66
C VAL A 30 -10.56 6.02 -7.20
N ARG A 31 -10.44 7.04 -6.35
CA ARG A 31 -10.78 6.89 -4.92
C ARG A 31 -12.26 6.57 -4.72
N SER A 32 -13.14 7.26 -5.44
CA SER A 32 -14.60 7.00 -5.38
C SER A 32 -14.96 5.60 -5.86
N GLY A 33 -14.40 5.17 -7.00
CA GLY A 33 -14.60 3.82 -7.53
C GLY A 33 -14.06 2.74 -6.58
N LEU A 34 -12.88 2.97 -5.99
CA LEU A 34 -12.29 2.03 -5.02
C LEU A 34 -13.13 1.92 -3.75
N ALA A 35 -13.64 3.06 -3.22
CA ALA A 35 -14.54 3.05 -2.07
C ALA A 35 -15.82 2.26 -2.36
N ALA A 36 -16.44 2.49 -3.52
CA ALA A 36 -17.66 1.77 -3.92
C ALA A 36 -17.41 0.26 -4.07
N ALA A 37 -16.34 -0.14 -4.77
CA ALA A 37 -16.00 -1.55 -4.97
C ALA A 37 -15.65 -2.26 -3.64
N LEU A 38 -14.96 -1.59 -2.72
CA LEU A 38 -14.66 -2.12 -1.39
C LEU A 38 -15.94 -2.29 -0.56
N ALA A 39 -16.83 -1.30 -0.57
CA ALA A 39 -18.12 -1.37 0.13
C ALA A 39 -18.97 -2.54 -0.39
N GLU A 40 -19.08 -2.70 -1.72
CA GLU A 40 -19.77 -3.81 -2.37
C GLU A 40 -19.16 -5.15 -1.95
N ALA A 41 -17.85 -5.33 -2.15
CA ALA A 41 -17.17 -6.58 -1.83
C ALA A 41 -17.23 -6.93 -0.34
N SER A 42 -17.25 -5.94 0.55
CA SER A 42 -17.24 -6.16 1.99
C SER A 42 -18.53 -6.80 2.50
N VAL A 43 -19.67 -6.48 1.90
CA VAL A 43 -21.00 -6.98 2.31
C VAL A 43 -21.50 -8.17 1.49
N ASP A 44 -20.94 -8.40 0.30
CA ASP A 44 -21.33 -9.52 -0.56
C ASP A 44 -20.97 -10.87 0.09
N THR A 45 -21.98 -11.67 0.42
CA THR A 45 -21.79 -12.99 1.06
C THR A 45 -21.09 -14.02 0.17
N ALA A 46 -21.06 -13.80 -1.16
CA ALA A 46 -20.32 -14.63 -2.09
C ALA A 46 -18.81 -14.37 -2.04
N VAL A 47 -18.38 -13.22 -1.54
CA VAL A 47 -16.96 -12.83 -1.42
C VAL A 47 -16.41 -13.25 -0.07
N ARG A 48 -15.26 -13.91 -0.06
CA ARG A 48 -14.50 -14.32 1.13
C ARG A 48 -13.15 -13.63 1.24
N VAL A 49 -12.56 -13.24 0.11
CA VAL A 49 -11.25 -12.59 0.01
C VAL A 49 -11.30 -11.51 -1.06
N ILE A 50 -10.60 -10.41 -0.83
CA ILE A 50 -10.48 -9.31 -1.79
C ILE A 50 -9.03 -9.24 -2.27
N VAL A 51 -8.84 -9.09 -3.57
CA VAL A 51 -7.55 -8.80 -4.20
C VAL A 51 -7.61 -7.39 -4.78
N LEU A 52 -6.70 -6.53 -4.36
CA LEU A 52 -6.46 -5.22 -4.98
C LEU A 52 -5.35 -5.39 -6.02
N ALA A 53 -5.64 -5.07 -7.26
CA ALA A 53 -4.71 -5.14 -8.37
C ALA A 53 -4.74 -3.86 -9.21
N ALA A 54 -3.79 -3.71 -10.09
CA ALA A 54 -3.76 -2.63 -11.06
C ALA A 54 -3.34 -3.17 -12.42
N VAL A 55 -3.75 -2.50 -13.49
CA VAL A 55 -3.28 -2.77 -14.86
C VAL A 55 -2.22 -1.75 -15.29
N GLY A 56 -1.59 -1.98 -16.44
CA GLY A 56 -0.59 -1.09 -17.00
C GLY A 56 0.80 -1.28 -16.40
N ARG A 57 1.55 -0.18 -16.25
CA ARG A 57 2.99 -0.25 -15.95
C ARG A 57 3.30 -0.39 -14.47
N SER A 58 2.38 0.00 -13.60
CA SER A 58 2.65 0.07 -12.17
C SER A 58 1.39 -0.03 -11.32
N TRP A 59 1.55 -0.43 -10.11
CA TRP A 59 0.67 -0.12 -8.99
C TRP A 59 0.54 1.41 -8.83
N PRO A 60 -0.47 1.97 -8.14
CA PRO A 60 -0.57 3.41 -7.91
C PRO A 60 0.72 4.05 -7.39
N VAL A 61 1.10 5.19 -8.00
CA VAL A 61 2.32 5.92 -7.64
C VAL A 61 2.06 7.13 -6.75
N GLY A 62 0.87 7.23 -6.18
CA GLY A 62 0.50 8.28 -5.23
C GLY A 62 -0.75 9.05 -5.63
N ALA A 63 -1.00 10.14 -4.91
CA ALA A 63 -2.10 11.05 -5.20
C ALA A 63 -1.93 11.73 -6.57
N ASP A 64 -3.04 12.16 -7.15
CA ASP A 64 -3.00 12.97 -8.37
C ASP A 64 -2.51 14.38 -8.03
N ILE A 65 -1.33 14.75 -8.54
CA ILE A 65 -0.73 16.06 -8.32
C ILE A 65 -1.58 17.21 -8.90
N HIS A 66 -2.44 16.93 -9.87
CA HIS A 66 -3.33 17.93 -10.45
C HIS A 66 -4.46 18.36 -9.49
N GLU A 67 -4.71 17.58 -8.44
CA GLU A 67 -5.69 17.92 -7.42
C GLU A 67 -5.11 18.82 -6.31
N PHE A 68 -3.80 19.02 -6.28
CA PHE A 68 -3.16 19.83 -5.24
C PHE A 68 -3.57 21.29 -5.33
N GLY A 69 -3.98 21.85 -4.19
CA GLY A 69 -4.50 23.23 -4.13
C GLY A 69 -5.95 23.41 -4.58
N GLN A 70 -6.62 22.33 -4.96
CA GLN A 70 -8.05 22.35 -5.29
C GLN A 70 -8.90 21.95 -4.07
N ALA A 71 -10.19 22.26 -4.12
CA ALA A 71 -11.12 21.77 -3.10
C ALA A 71 -11.22 20.25 -3.17
N PRO A 72 -11.18 19.53 -2.03
CA PRO A 72 -11.29 18.08 -2.01
C PRO A 72 -12.59 17.60 -2.67
N VAL A 73 -12.46 16.56 -3.51
CA VAL A 73 -13.60 15.91 -4.19
C VAL A 73 -13.59 14.43 -3.88
N GLY A 74 -14.74 13.90 -3.47
CA GLY A 74 -14.91 12.49 -3.10
C GLY A 74 -14.21 12.11 -1.80
N PRO A 75 -14.08 10.79 -1.51
CA PRO A 75 -13.38 10.32 -0.34
C PRO A 75 -11.88 10.65 -0.44
N ASP A 76 -11.26 10.96 0.70
CA ASP A 76 -9.82 11.13 0.76
C ASP A 76 -9.09 9.78 0.88
N LEU A 77 -7.77 9.79 0.69
CA LEU A 77 -6.98 8.56 0.76
C LEU A 77 -6.93 7.95 2.18
N PRO A 78 -6.83 8.73 3.26
CA PRO A 78 -7.01 8.22 4.62
C PRO A 78 -8.31 7.45 4.84
N GLU A 79 -9.45 7.92 4.31
CA GLU A 79 -10.75 7.25 4.40
C GLU A 79 -10.73 5.90 3.66
N ILE A 80 -10.13 5.85 2.45
CA ILE A 80 -9.95 4.59 1.71
C ILE A 80 -9.05 3.61 2.49
N CYS A 81 -7.94 4.10 3.04
CA CYS A 81 -7.04 3.30 3.85
C CYS A 81 -7.74 2.76 5.11
N ALA A 82 -8.60 3.55 5.75
CA ALA A 82 -9.39 3.10 6.88
C ALA A 82 -10.39 2.02 6.46
N ALA A 83 -11.12 2.22 5.35
CA ALA A 83 -12.08 1.25 4.83
C ALA A 83 -11.44 -0.13 4.51
N ILE A 84 -10.20 -0.14 3.98
CA ILE A 84 -9.46 -1.39 3.76
C ILE A 84 -9.04 -2.02 5.08
N ALA A 85 -8.51 -1.21 6.02
CA ALA A 85 -8.04 -1.69 7.31
C ALA A 85 -9.16 -2.29 8.17
N ASP A 86 -10.37 -1.74 8.06
CA ASP A 86 -11.57 -2.16 8.81
C ASP A 86 -12.40 -3.21 8.04
N CYS A 87 -11.96 -3.62 6.84
CA CYS A 87 -12.66 -4.62 6.05
C CYS A 87 -12.73 -5.96 6.82
N PRO A 88 -13.92 -6.56 6.96
CA PRO A 88 -14.07 -7.84 7.66
C PRO A 88 -13.51 -9.03 6.90
N LYS A 89 -13.10 -8.83 5.65
CA LYS A 89 -12.56 -9.87 4.77
C LYS A 89 -11.07 -9.63 4.52
N PRO A 90 -10.26 -10.68 4.39
CA PRO A 90 -8.85 -10.52 4.05
C PRO A 90 -8.66 -9.77 2.73
N VAL A 91 -7.74 -8.82 2.73
CA VAL A 91 -7.35 -8.01 1.57
C VAL A 91 -5.90 -8.30 1.19
N ILE A 92 -5.68 -8.67 -0.07
CA ILE A 92 -4.36 -8.91 -0.66
C ILE A 92 -4.06 -7.77 -1.63
N ALA A 93 -2.92 -7.11 -1.49
CA ALA A 93 -2.42 -6.14 -2.47
C ALA A 93 -1.41 -6.82 -3.41
N ALA A 94 -1.65 -6.70 -4.72
CA ALA A 94 -0.81 -7.26 -5.79
C ALA A 94 -0.04 -6.13 -6.48
N LEU A 95 1.20 -5.90 -6.06
CA LEU A 95 2.03 -4.78 -6.48
C LEU A 95 2.93 -5.14 -7.65
N HIS A 96 3.06 -4.23 -8.63
CA HIS A 96 4.02 -4.35 -9.72
C HIS A 96 4.56 -3.00 -10.16
N GLY A 97 5.68 -2.98 -10.85
CA GLY A 97 6.33 -1.78 -11.36
C GLY A 97 6.76 -0.84 -10.23
N SER A 98 5.92 0.12 -9.86
CA SER A 98 6.19 1.06 -8.78
C SER A 98 4.99 1.21 -7.86
N ALA A 99 5.21 1.13 -6.55
CA ALA A 99 4.26 1.44 -5.50
C ALA A 99 4.82 2.58 -4.65
N LEU A 100 4.39 3.80 -4.92
CA LEU A 100 5.00 5.01 -4.35
C LEU A 100 3.98 5.85 -3.60
N GLY A 101 4.44 6.56 -2.57
CA GLY A 101 3.63 7.50 -1.80
C GLY A 101 2.31 6.92 -1.35
N GLY A 102 1.21 7.62 -1.62
CA GLY A 102 -0.14 7.15 -1.30
C GLY A 102 -0.48 5.77 -1.85
N GLY A 103 0.13 5.34 -2.97
CA GLY A 103 -0.02 3.98 -3.48
C GLY A 103 0.61 2.93 -2.57
N LEU A 104 1.77 3.24 -1.98
CA LEU A 104 2.38 2.37 -0.96
C LEU A 104 1.58 2.42 0.35
N GLU A 105 1.02 3.59 0.73
CA GLU A 105 0.12 3.70 1.89
C GLU A 105 -1.11 2.81 1.74
N LEU A 106 -1.69 2.75 0.53
CA LEU A 106 -2.79 1.85 0.20
C LEU A 106 -2.39 0.37 0.36
N ALA A 107 -1.18 -0.01 -0.05
CA ALA A 107 -0.68 -1.37 0.14
C ALA A 107 -0.41 -1.71 1.62
N LEU A 108 0.04 -0.74 2.42
CA LEU A 108 0.33 -0.94 3.84
C LEU A 108 -0.88 -1.33 4.68
N VAL A 109 -2.09 -1.03 4.25
CA VAL A 109 -3.33 -1.37 4.95
C VAL A 109 -3.87 -2.76 4.57
N ALA A 110 -3.44 -3.33 3.44
CA ALA A 110 -3.83 -4.68 3.05
C ALA A 110 -3.25 -5.75 4.01
N ASP A 111 -3.91 -6.87 4.21
CA ASP A 111 -3.48 -7.95 5.10
C ASP A 111 -2.26 -8.70 4.58
N PHE A 112 -2.13 -8.79 3.26
CA PHE A 112 -1.03 -9.45 2.60
C PHE A 112 -0.57 -8.63 1.39
N ARG A 113 0.73 -8.46 1.23
CA ARG A 113 1.35 -7.70 0.14
C ARG A 113 2.22 -8.63 -0.68
N MET A 114 1.79 -8.90 -1.90
CA MET A 114 2.60 -9.59 -2.90
C MET A 114 3.17 -8.58 -3.87
N ALA A 115 4.39 -8.76 -4.28
CA ALA A 115 5.02 -7.90 -5.28
C ALA A 115 5.63 -8.73 -6.42
N ALA A 116 5.53 -8.25 -7.64
CA ALA A 116 6.34 -8.76 -8.74
C ALA A 116 7.81 -8.45 -8.47
N SER A 117 8.72 -9.34 -8.90
CA SER A 117 10.17 -9.10 -8.81
C SER A 117 10.54 -7.77 -9.46
N GLY A 118 11.43 -7.02 -8.83
CA GLY A 118 11.87 -5.71 -9.28
C GLY A 118 10.90 -4.56 -9.04
N THR A 119 9.78 -4.79 -8.34
CA THR A 119 8.86 -3.70 -7.96
C THR A 119 9.57 -2.70 -7.05
N SER A 120 9.43 -1.41 -7.37
CA SER A 120 9.97 -0.29 -6.60
C SER A 120 8.99 0.18 -5.54
N LEU A 121 9.44 0.31 -4.28
CA LEU A 121 8.62 0.68 -3.13
C LEU A 121 9.21 1.93 -2.46
N GLY A 122 8.45 3.01 -2.27
CA GLY A 122 9.02 4.21 -1.68
C GLY A 122 8.03 5.29 -1.28
N PHE A 123 8.58 6.30 -0.59
CA PHE A 123 7.87 7.49 -0.16
C PHE A 123 8.62 8.74 -0.67
N PRO A 124 8.34 9.18 -1.92
CA PRO A 124 9.03 10.31 -2.55
C PRO A 124 8.51 11.68 -2.09
N GLU A 125 7.56 11.74 -1.16
CA GLU A 125 6.86 12.96 -0.73
C GLU A 125 7.82 14.07 -0.31
N VAL A 126 8.95 13.73 0.33
CA VAL A 126 9.96 14.71 0.75
C VAL A 126 10.52 15.52 -0.42
N SER A 127 10.59 14.95 -1.61
CA SER A 127 11.03 15.67 -2.83
C SER A 127 10.04 16.73 -3.29
N LEU A 128 8.81 16.69 -2.77
CA LEU A 128 7.75 17.67 -3.00
C LEU A 128 7.54 18.59 -1.78
N GLY A 129 8.38 18.49 -0.75
CA GLY A 129 8.20 19.19 0.53
C GLY A 129 7.00 18.70 1.35
N LEU A 130 6.56 17.47 1.10
CA LEU A 130 5.43 16.84 1.76
C LEU A 130 5.87 15.66 2.64
N LEU A 131 4.91 15.11 3.37
CA LEU A 131 5.02 13.87 4.15
C LEU A 131 3.92 12.89 3.71
N PRO A 132 4.12 11.56 3.89
CA PRO A 132 3.06 10.57 3.69
C PRO A 132 1.83 10.90 4.54
N GLY A 133 0.68 11.12 3.89
CA GLY A 133 -0.52 11.69 4.50
C GLY A 133 -1.62 10.68 4.88
N ALA A 134 -1.57 9.45 4.35
CA ALA A 134 -2.61 8.45 4.58
C ALA A 134 -2.21 7.37 5.61
N GLY A 135 -1.28 7.69 6.48
CA GLY A 135 -0.86 6.84 7.60
C GLY A 135 0.45 6.10 7.39
N GLY A 136 1.19 6.36 6.30
CA GLY A 136 2.51 5.79 6.04
C GLY A 136 3.49 6.06 7.16
N THR A 137 3.51 7.31 7.70
CA THR A 137 4.33 7.71 8.84
C THR A 137 4.04 6.91 10.12
N GLN A 138 2.89 6.27 10.21
CA GLN A 138 2.47 5.47 11.36
C GLN A 138 2.62 3.97 11.12
N ARG A 139 2.23 3.50 9.92
CA ARG A 139 2.21 2.06 9.59
C ARG A 139 3.59 1.53 9.23
N LEU A 140 4.34 2.26 8.42
CA LEU A 140 5.65 1.78 7.98
C LEU A 140 6.62 1.51 9.16
N PRO A 141 6.87 2.45 10.10
CA PRO A 141 7.80 2.20 11.19
C PRO A 141 7.34 1.10 12.14
N ARG A 142 6.03 0.89 12.27
CA ARG A 142 5.50 -0.25 13.05
C ARG A 142 5.79 -1.59 12.37
N LEU A 143 5.78 -1.60 11.04
CA LEU A 143 5.98 -2.81 10.25
C LEU A 143 7.46 -3.19 10.11
N ILE A 144 8.33 -2.23 9.77
CA ILE A 144 9.73 -2.49 9.42
C ILE A 144 10.75 -1.91 10.42
N GLY A 145 10.29 -1.21 11.45
CA GLY A 145 11.14 -0.53 12.43
C GLY A 145 11.42 0.93 12.06
N ALA A 146 11.84 1.73 13.06
CA ALA A 146 12.00 3.17 12.90
C ALA A 146 13.13 3.53 11.92
N LYS A 147 14.29 2.88 12.03
CA LYS A 147 15.48 3.22 11.24
C LYS A 147 15.26 3.05 9.73
N PRO A 148 14.83 1.89 9.22
CA PRO A 148 14.56 1.73 7.79
C PRO A 148 13.39 2.61 7.33
N ALA A 149 12.35 2.80 8.15
CA ALA A 149 11.22 3.65 7.80
C ALA A 149 11.63 5.13 7.63
N LEU A 150 12.41 5.67 8.56
CA LEU A 150 12.98 7.01 8.45
C LEU A 150 13.90 7.12 7.23
N GLY A 151 14.73 6.10 6.97
CA GLY A 151 15.58 6.05 5.79
C GLY A 151 14.78 6.22 4.49
N MET A 152 13.68 5.47 4.33
CA MET A 152 12.83 5.58 3.13
C MET A 152 12.14 6.93 3.02
N MET A 153 11.55 7.44 4.12
CA MET A 153 10.77 8.68 4.10
C MET A 153 11.63 9.94 3.97
N LEU A 154 12.81 9.97 4.58
CA LEU A 154 13.69 11.15 4.57
C LEU A 154 14.56 11.23 3.31
N SER A 155 14.92 10.10 2.73
CA SER A 155 15.66 10.08 1.46
C SER A 155 14.76 10.27 0.24
N GLY A 156 13.50 9.84 0.32
CA GLY A 156 12.60 9.75 -0.83
C GLY A 156 13.00 8.66 -1.84
N LEU A 157 14.07 7.93 -1.59
CA LEU A 157 14.56 6.90 -2.51
C LEU A 157 13.79 5.60 -2.34
N PRO A 158 13.38 4.96 -3.45
CA PRO A 158 12.71 3.67 -3.40
C PRO A 158 13.68 2.53 -3.09
N ILE A 159 13.12 1.45 -2.54
CA ILE A 159 13.79 0.16 -2.37
C ILE A 159 13.15 -0.89 -3.29
N ALA A 160 13.89 -1.94 -3.64
CA ALA A 160 13.35 -3.08 -4.38
C ALA A 160 12.43 -3.93 -3.49
N ALA A 161 11.47 -4.63 -4.11
CA ALA A 161 10.54 -5.53 -3.41
C ALA A 161 11.26 -6.64 -2.64
N GLU A 162 12.37 -7.15 -3.14
CA GLU A 162 13.23 -8.15 -2.50
C GLU A 162 13.76 -7.61 -1.14
N ARG A 163 14.23 -6.35 -1.15
CA ARG A 163 14.60 -5.69 0.10
C ARG A 163 13.39 -5.46 1.01
N GLY A 164 12.22 -5.23 0.42
CA GLY A 164 10.94 -5.15 1.13
C GLY A 164 10.62 -6.42 1.91
N VAL A 165 10.90 -7.61 1.34
CA VAL A 165 10.73 -8.90 2.03
C VAL A 165 11.66 -9.02 3.24
N GLU A 166 12.94 -8.70 3.07
CA GLU A 166 13.92 -8.76 4.17
C GLU A 166 13.51 -7.86 5.35
N LEU A 167 12.92 -6.71 5.06
CA LEU A 167 12.43 -5.78 6.08
C LEU A 167 11.07 -6.18 6.66
N GLY A 168 10.31 -7.06 6.01
CA GLY A 168 8.94 -7.40 6.36
C GLY A 168 7.89 -6.41 5.84
N LEU A 169 8.25 -5.57 4.87
CA LEU A 169 7.33 -4.67 4.18
C LEU A 169 6.47 -5.43 3.17
N ILE A 170 7.06 -6.36 2.45
CA ILE A 170 6.43 -7.27 1.50
C ILE A 170 6.40 -8.67 2.09
N ASP A 171 5.28 -9.36 1.92
CA ASP A 171 5.10 -10.72 2.45
C ASP A 171 5.63 -11.78 1.47
N GLU A 172 5.53 -11.53 0.14
CA GLU A 172 6.00 -12.46 -0.90
C GLU A 172 6.38 -11.72 -2.18
N VAL A 173 7.51 -12.09 -2.78
CA VAL A 173 7.90 -11.66 -4.13
C VAL A 173 7.70 -12.82 -5.09
N VAL A 174 7.09 -12.55 -6.25
CA VAL A 174 6.79 -13.56 -7.26
C VAL A 174 7.48 -13.22 -8.59
N ALA A 175 7.93 -14.26 -9.28
CA ALA A 175 8.38 -14.15 -10.66
C ALA A 175 7.15 -14.30 -11.58
N GLY A 176 6.84 -13.29 -12.38
CA GLY A 176 5.69 -13.33 -13.30
C GLY A 176 4.53 -12.43 -12.87
N ASP A 177 3.32 -12.81 -13.26
CA ASP A 177 2.12 -12.00 -13.01
C ASP A 177 1.68 -12.09 -11.54
N VAL A 178 1.91 -11.01 -10.82
CA VAL A 178 1.54 -10.90 -9.40
C VAL A 178 0.03 -10.95 -9.18
N THR A 179 -0.77 -10.48 -10.15
CA THR A 179 -2.24 -10.51 -10.04
C THR A 179 -2.74 -11.94 -10.09
N VAL A 180 -2.20 -12.75 -10.99
CA VAL A 180 -2.52 -14.19 -11.07
C VAL A 180 -2.11 -14.90 -9.77
N ALA A 181 -0.89 -14.67 -9.30
CA ALA A 181 -0.41 -15.26 -8.05
C ALA A 181 -1.27 -14.85 -6.83
N ALA A 182 -1.69 -13.59 -6.76
CA ALA A 182 -2.57 -13.09 -5.70
C ALA A 182 -3.96 -13.73 -5.76
N GLN A 183 -4.50 -13.96 -6.96
CA GLN A 183 -5.78 -14.66 -7.13
C GLN A 183 -5.66 -16.13 -6.69
N GLU A 184 -4.60 -16.82 -7.03
CA GLU A 184 -4.35 -18.20 -6.57
C GLU A 184 -4.24 -18.28 -5.04
N LEU A 185 -3.54 -17.32 -4.42
CA LEU A 185 -3.49 -17.22 -2.97
C LEU A 185 -4.89 -16.97 -2.39
N ALA A 186 -5.64 -16.02 -2.97
CA ALA A 186 -6.99 -15.70 -2.53
C ALA A 186 -7.94 -16.91 -2.60
N GLN A 187 -7.87 -17.72 -3.66
CA GLN A 187 -8.64 -18.95 -3.78
C GLN A 187 -8.29 -19.96 -2.69
N LYS A 188 -7.00 -20.15 -2.38
CA LYS A 188 -6.54 -21.01 -1.27
C LYS A 188 -7.06 -20.52 0.10
N LEU A 189 -7.15 -19.21 0.29
CA LEU A 189 -7.74 -18.62 1.50
C LEU A 189 -9.26 -18.79 1.54
N ALA A 190 -9.95 -18.54 0.43
CA ALA A 190 -11.39 -18.64 0.32
C ALA A 190 -11.90 -20.08 0.54
N THR A 191 -11.11 -21.08 0.15
CA THR A 191 -11.41 -22.52 0.35
C THR A 191 -10.92 -23.06 1.69
N GLY A 192 -10.22 -22.25 2.51
CA GLY A 192 -9.65 -22.68 3.80
C GLY A 192 -8.39 -23.56 3.70
N LEU A 193 -7.86 -23.76 2.49
CA LEU A 193 -6.58 -24.49 2.27
C LEU A 193 -5.37 -23.74 2.79
N ARG A 194 -5.45 -22.42 2.92
CA ARG A 194 -4.45 -21.57 3.57
C ARG A 194 -5.15 -20.63 4.53
N ARG A 195 -4.45 -20.19 5.56
CA ARG A 195 -4.89 -19.14 6.48
C ARG A 195 -3.82 -18.06 6.50
N LEU A 196 -4.22 -16.81 6.50
CA LEU A 196 -3.32 -15.73 6.88
C LEU A 196 -2.98 -15.90 8.37
N ARG A 197 -1.80 -15.46 8.78
CA ARG A 197 -1.39 -15.54 10.19
C ARG A 197 -2.45 -14.84 11.04
N PRO A 198 -3.05 -15.53 12.03
CA PRO A 198 -3.96 -14.88 12.95
C PRO A 198 -3.15 -13.96 13.89
N GLY A 199 -3.64 -12.76 14.11
CA GLY A 199 -3.09 -11.84 15.10
C GLY A 199 -2.67 -10.49 14.54
N PRO A 200 -2.45 -9.50 15.41
CA PRO A 200 -2.00 -8.17 15.00
C PRO A 200 -0.63 -8.26 14.35
N ARG A 201 -0.41 -7.42 13.35
CA ARG A 201 0.91 -7.30 12.69
C ARG A 201 1.97 -6.96 13.73
N PRO A 202 3.25 -7.39 13.49
CA PRO A 202 4.36 -7.01 14.35
C PRO A 202 4.37 -5.49 14.56
N ASN A 203 4.53 -5.06 15.79
CA ASN A 203 4.74 -3.65 16.08
C ASN A 203 6.16 -3.45 16.58
N ARG A 204 7.08 -3.34 15.64
CA ARG A 204 8.52 -3.25 15.91
C ARG A 204 8.92 -2.04 16.74
N LEU A 205 8.07 -1.00 16.81
CA LEU A 205 8.30 0.12 17.73
C LEU A 205 8.11 -0.26 19.20
N ARG A 206 7.25 -1.25 19.47
CA ARG A 206 7.05 -1.77 20.85
C ARG A 206 8.06 -2.85 21.20
N GLU A 207 8.59 -3.55 20.20
CA GLU A 207 9.56 -4.62 20.40
C GLU A 207 10.93 -4.07 20.86
N ASP A 208 11.32 -2.88 20.35
CA ASP A 208 12.56 -2.22 20.74
C ASP A 208 12.43 -0.68 20.77
N PRO A 209 11.95 -0.11 21.89
CA PRO A 209 11.85 1.34 22.06
C PRO A 209 13.20 2.06 22.04
N GLY A 210 14.27 1.38 22.48
CA GLY A 210 15.64 1.95 22.49
C GLY A 210 16.15 2.23 21.09
N LEU A 211 16.05 1.26 20.20
CA LEU A 211 16.41 1.43 18.77
C LEU A 211 15.57 2.50 18.08
N CYS A 212 14.33 2.72 18.50
CA CYS A 212 13.51 3.80 17.97
C CYS A 212 14.05 5.17 18.32
N LEU A 213 14.46 5.38 19.59
CA LEU A 213 15.03 6.65 20.05
C LEU A 213 16.37 6.93 19.39
N GLU A 214 17.23 5.93 19.26
CA GLU A 214 18.50 6.03 18.53
C GLU A 214 18.28 6.41 17.06
N ALA A 215 17.37 5.74 16.37
CA ALA A 215 17.07 6.03 14.98
C ALA A 215 16.58 7.47 14.76
N VAL A 216 15.75 7.99 15.67
CA VAL A 216 15.29 9.39 15.65
C VAL A 216 16.45 10.35 15.92
N ALA A 217 17.31 10.04 16.87
CA ALA A 217 18.48 10.87 17.18
C ALA A 217 19.46 10.95 16.00
N ASP A 218 19.72 9.84 15.33
CA ASP A 218 20.59 9.78 14.16
C ASP A 218 19.99 10.52 12.96
N ALA A 219 18.70 10.35 12.71
CA ALA A 219 17.99 11.09 11.67
C ALA A 219 18.08 12.61 11.90
N ARG A 220 17.89 13.07 13.14
CA ARG A 220 18.02 14.49 13.50
C ARG A 220 19.44 15.04 13.25
N LYS A 221 20.48 14.26 13.53
CA LYS A 221 21.88 14.66 13.22
C LYS A 221 22.10 14.84 11.73
N GLY A 222 21.56 13.91 10.91
CA GLY A 222 21.64 14.00 9.45
C GLY A 222 20.91 15.20 8.85
N LEU A 223 19.84 15.68 9.51
CA LEU A 223 19.07 16.87 9.11
C LEU A 223 19.66 18.18 9.64
N ALA A 224 20.60 18.12 10.58
CA ALA A 224 21.25 19.29 11.19
C ALA A 224 22.39 19.91 10.32
N GLY A 225 22.43 19.61 9.02
CA GLY A 225 23.28 20.32 8.06
C GLY A 225 22.92 21.81 7.97
N PRO A 226 23.78 22.65 7.36
CA PRO A 226 23.51 24.07 7.25
C PRO A 226 22.16 24.30 6.61
N ARG A 227 21.25 24.99 7.31
CA ARG A 227 19.97 25.40 6.74
C ARG A 227 20.30 26.26 5.53
N LEU A 228 19.88 25.84 4.36
CA LEU A 228 19.92 26.69 3.17
C LEU A 228 19.22 28.03 3.52
N PRO A 229 19.81 29.16 3.14
CA PRO A 229 19.26 30.48 3.43
C PRO A 229 17.88 30.68 2.80
#